data_fec1e85992f5318d52d8a4123fc93a76
#
_entry.id   fec1e85992f5318d52d8a4123fc93a76
#
_cell.length_a   1.000
_cell.length_b   1.000
_cell.length_c   1.000
_cell.angle_alpha   90.00
_cell.angle_beta   90.00
_cell.angle_gamma   90.00
#
_symmetry.space_group_name_H-M   'P 1'
#
loop_
_entity.id
_entity.type
_entity.pdbx_description
1 polymer ?
#
loop_
_entity_poly.entity_id
_entity_poly.type
_entity_poly.pdbx_seq_one_letter_code
_entity_poly.pdbx_strand_id
1 'polypeptide(L)'
;MKLQRRGLLKAGLMGLGWTAMRGLAAASNSPTKFVFHVSSTPFGLLDWLRDRGYAHITAELEKRGFPSMLVHSSVRGSDTPNGDRASAVVKALQNVTNDVVIVGISNEGNYLPLVAAARPIRRVVYVNACIPRPGKPFIEVCQTEQVAVPGSYLDKLLKASQSITDDFLGLINDQNATEAHLKAMQDRIDASSSAHTLVGFYEVCPLKALPKVDTVCVSGSADDQIRPEWEQSAARRDLGVEPVVISGAGHGNIIYAKYAAELADACVKGL
;
A
#
# COMPACT_ATOMS: atom_id res chain seq x y z
N MET A 1 -20.75 12.58 36.39
CA MET A 1 -20.28 11.21 36.08
C MET A 1 -19.05 11.36 35.16
N LYS A 2 -17.83 11.07 35.67
CA LYS A 2 -16.60 11.26 34.91
C LYS A 2 -16.46 10.11 33.92
N LEU A 3 -16.69 10.36 32.64
CA LEU A 3 -16.38 9.43 31.58
C LEU A 3 -14.86 9.25 31.50
N GLN A 4 -14.40 8.05 31.83
CA GLN A 4 -13.01 7.65 31.66
C GLN A 4 -12.68 7.63 30.17
N ARG A 5 -11.82 8.58 29.75
CA ARG A 5 -11.10 8.51 28.49
C ARG A 5 -10.16 7.29 28.55
N ARG A 6 -10.64 6.13 28.15
CA ARG A 6 -9.81 4.93 28.00
C ARG A 6 -10.08 4.33 26.64
N GLY A 7 -9.08 4.35 25.83
CA GLY A 7 -8.84 3.24 24.90
C GLY A 7 -8.93 3.46 23.42
N LEU A 8 -8.35 4.54 22.88
CA LEU A 8 -8.11 4.59 21.42
C LEU A 8 -6.65 4.97 21.08
N LEU A 9 -5.71 4.68 21.96
CA LEU A 9 -4.27 4.84 21.68
C LEU A 9 -3.44 4.05 22.69
N LYS A 10 -3.56 2.72 22.67
CA LYS A 10 -2.57 1.80 23.24
C LYS A 10 -2.66 0.45 22.56
N ALA A 11 -2.37 0.37 21.26
CA ALA A 11 -1.70 -0.80 20.77
C ALA A 11 -0.26 -0.69 21.28
N GLY A 12 0.00 -1.32 22.42
CA GLY A 12 1.31 -1.36 23.03
C GLY A 12 2.29 -2.03 22.09
N LEU A 13 3.25 -1.26 21.57
CA LEU A 13 4.53 -1.80 21.16
C LEU A 13 5.17 -2.39 22.44
N MET A 14 4.94 -3.66 22.70
CA MET A 14 5.83 -4.41 23.57
C MET A 14 7.20 -4.42 22.90
N GLY A 15 8.13 -3.69 23.48
CA GLY A 15 9.54 -3.73 23.13
C GLY A 15 10.08 -5.11 23.41
N LEU A 16 10.03 -5.99 22.40
CA LEU A 16 10.85 -7.17 22.35
C LEU A 16 12.23 -6.71 21.87
N GLY A 17 13.16 -6.67 22.82
CA GLY A 17 14.57 -6.48 22.54
C GLY A 17 15.04 -7.56 21.55
N TRP A 18 15.21 -7.17 20.31
CA TRP A 18 15.82 -8.01 19.29
C TRP A 18 17.34 -7.92 19.45
N THR A 19 17.90 -8.87 20.18
CA THR A 19 19.28 -9.26 19.99
C THR A 19 19.42 -9.72 18.54
N ALA A 20 20.26 -9.02 17.77
CA ALA A 20 20.58 -9.35 16.40
C ALA A 20 21.28 -10.74 16.37
N MET A 21 20.51 -11.80 16.26
CA MET A 21 21.01 -13.06 15.75
C MET A 21 21.22 -12.88 14.24
N ARG A 22 22.45 -12.51 13.86
CA ARG A 22 22.97 -12.76 12.51
C ARG A 22 23.16 -14.28 12.37
N GLY A 23 22.04 -15.02 12.29
CA GLY A 23 22.05 -16.35 11.72
C GLY A 23 22.30 -16.20 10.23
N LEU A 24 23.40 -16.76 9.75
CA LEU A 24 23.57 -17.10 8.34
C LEU A 24 22.35 -17.95 7.98
N ALA A 25 21.34 -17.32 7.35
CA ALA A 25 20.25 -18.05 6.74
C ALA A 25 20.91 -18.90 5.65
N ALA A 26 20.95 -20.21 5.86
CA ALA A 26 21.23 -21.14 4.78
C ALA A 26 20.29 -20.76 3.64
N ALA A 27 20.84 -20.48 2.46
CA ALA A 27 20.05 -20.17 1.28
C ALA A 27 19.05 -21.32 1.10
N SER A 28 17.77 -21.04 1.27
CA SER A 28 16.75 -22.07 1.06
C SER A 28 16.81 -22.41 -0.43
N ASN A 29 16.94 -23.70 -0.77
CA ASN A 29 16.89 -24.17 -2.15
C ASN A 29 15.50 -23.98 -2.80
N SER A 30 14.58 -23.34 -2.11
CA SER A 30 13.25 -23.05 -2.60
C SER A 30 13.26 -21.75 -3.42
N PRO A 31 12.61 -21.71 -4.58
CA PRO A 31 12.58 -20.53 -5.42
C PRO A 31 11.92 -19.34 -4.71
N THR A 32 12.44 -18.15 -4.96
CA THR A 32 11.84 -16.89 -4.47
C THR A 32 10.38 -16.79 -4.91
N LYS A 33 9.51 -16.48 -3.98
CA LYS A 33 8.06 -16.39 -4.21
C LYS A 33 7.60 -14.95 -4.31
N PHE A 34 6.92 -14.62 -5.40
CA PHE A 34 6.25 -13.33 -5.56
C PHE A 34 4.88 -13.34 -4.89
N VAL A 35 4.58 -12.29 -4.15
CA VAL A 35 3.33 -12.16 -3.40
C VAL A 35 2.66 -10.85 -3.77
N PHE A 36 1.44 -10.96 -4.26
CA PHE A 36 0.55 -9.84 -4.53
C PHE A 36 -0.58 -9.86 -3.52
N HIS A 37 -0.81 -8.76 -2.85
CA HIS A 37 -1.97 -8.60 -2.00
C HIS A 37 -3.15 -8.11 -2.83
N VAL A 38 -4.24 -8.82 -2.76
CA VAL A 38 -5.48 -8.49 -3.45
C VAL A 38 -6.50 -8.07 -2.39
N SER A 39 -6.62 -6.76 -2.17
CA SER A 39 -7.67 -6.24 -1.29
C SER A 39 -9.03 -6.29 -2.01
N SER A 40 -10.09 -6.65 -1.29
CA SER A 40 -11.44 -6.62 -1.87
C SER A 40 -11.85 -5.18 -2.20
N THR A 41 -12.51 -4.99 -3.35
CA THR A 41 -13.18 -3.73 -3.66
C THR A 41 -14.67 -3.84 -3.37
N PRO A 42 -15.37 -2.76 -3.06
CA PRO A 42 -16.83 -2.79 -2.94
C PRO A 42 -17.56 -3.06 -4.27
N PHE A 43 -16.80 -3.13 -5.37
CA PHE A 43 -17.32 -3.33 -6.73
C PHE A 43 -16.77 -4.63 -7.32
N GLY A 44 -17.51 -5.74 -7.20
CA GLY A 44 -17.08 -7.07 -7.66
C GLY A 44 -16.63 -7.16 -9.12
N LEU A 45 -17.08 -6.25 -10.01
CA LEU A 45 -16.60 -6.18 -11.39
C LEU A 45 -15.11 -5.76 -11.45
N LEU A 46 -14.69 -4.81 -10.60
CA LEU A 46 -13.30 -4.38 -10.54
C LEU A 46 -12.40 -5.47 -9.95
N ASP A 47 -12.90 -6.28 -9.05
CA ASP A 47 -12.18 -7.44 -8.52
C ASP A 47 -11.90 -8.46 -9.65
N TRP A 48 -12.90 -8.77 -10.46
CA TRP A 48 -12.75 -9.66 -11.59
C TRP A 48 -11.76 -9.14 -12.65
N LEU A 49 -11.81 -7.85 -13.00
CA LEU A 49 -10.84 -7.24 -13.92
C LEU A 49 -9.43 -7.30 -13.35
N ARG A 50 -9.28 -7.02 -12.07
CA ARG A 50 -7.99 -7.05 -11.38
C ARG A 50 -7.42 -8.46 -11.31
N ASP A 51 -8.23 -9.46 -10.97
CA ASP A 51 -7.80 -10.86 -10.93
C ASP A 51 -7.28 -11.32 -12.30
N ARG A 52 -7.90 -10.87 -13.40
CA ARG A 52 -7.39 -11.12 -14.76
C ARG A 52 -6.04 -10.44 -15.02
N GLY A 53 -5.86 -9.21 -14.55
CA GLY A 53 -4.57 -8.51 -14.62
C GLY A 53 -3.48 -9.29 -13.88
N TYR A 54 -3.76 -9.71 -12.65
CA TYR A 54 -2.82 -10.51 -11.87
C TYR A 54 -2.51 -11.86 -12.53
N ALA A 55 -3.46 -12.50 -13.22
CA ALA A 55 -3.20 -13.73 -13.94
C ALA A 55 -2.13 -13.56 -15.04
N HIS A 56 -2.08 -12.40 -15.70
CA HIS A 56 -1.04 -12.14 -16.70
C HIS A 56 0.35 -11.99 -16.08
N ILE A 57 0.50 -11.15 -15.04
CA ILE A 57 1.80 -10.94 -14.42
C ILE A 57 2.32 -12.20 -13.70
N THR A 58 1.45 -12.96 -13.03
CA THR A 58 1.84 -14.21 -12.38
C THR A 58 2.30 -15.25 -13.40
N ALA A 59 1.61 -15.38 -14.53
CA ALA A 59 2.04 -16.27 -15.61
C ALA A 59 3.42 -15.88 -16.18
N GLU A 60 3.70 -14.59 -16.33
CA GLU A 60 5.01 -14.13 -16.80
C GLU A 60 6.13 -14.37 -15.77
N LEU A 61 5.85 -14.25 -14.48
CA LEU A 61 6.80 -14.60 -13.42
C LEU A 61 7.08 -16.10 -13.37
N GLU A 62 6.05 -16.93 -13.52
CA GLU A 62 6.20 -18.41 -13.58
C GLU A 62 7.04 -18.86 -14.76
N LYS A 63 6.87 -18.25 -15.95
CA LYS A 63 7.75 -18.51 -17.12
C LYS A 63 9.23 -18.23 -16.82
N ARG A 64 9.52 -17.33 -15.88
CA ARG A 64 10.87 -16.96 -15.43
C ARG A 64 11.36 -17.82 -14.25
N GLY A 65 10.56 -18.81 -13.82
CA GLY A 65 10.89 -19.70 -12.71
C GLY A 65 10.56 -19.14 -11.32
N PHE A 66 9.78 -18.06 -11.25
CA PHE A 66 9.38 -17.44 -10.00
C PHE A 66 7.90 -17.74 -9.68
N PRO A 67 7.62 -18.65 -8.74
CA PRO A 67 6.25 -18.94 -8.33
C PRO A 67 5.59 -17.70 -7.70
N SER A 68 4.29 -17.53 -7.95
CA SER A 68 3.52 -16.40 -7.47
C SER A 68 2.40 -16.83 -6.53
N MET A 69 1.97 -15.93 -5.67
CA MET A 69 0.87 -16.12 -4.73
C MET A 69 0.02 -14.86 -4.67
N LEU A 70 -1.30 -15.02 -4.86
CA LEU A 70 -2.27 -13.98 -4.57
C LEU A 70 -2.77 -14.15 -3.13
N VAL A 71 -2.61 -13.10 -2.34
CA VAL A 71 -3.16 -13.05 -0.98
C VAL A 71 -4.45 -12.25 -1.02
N HIS A 72 -5.57 -12.96 -1.06
CA HIS A 72 -6.88 -12.34 -0.93
C HIS A 72 -7.17 -12.06 0.54
N SER A 73 -7.49 -10.82 0.85
CA SER A 73 -7.94 -10.47 2.20
C SER A 73 -9.37 -9.94 2.16
N SER A 74 -10.15 -10.29 3.19
CA SER A 74 -11.48 -9.71 3.43
C SER A 74 -11.42 -8.23 3.84
N VAL A 75 -10.21 -7.70 3.93
CA VAL A 75 -9.95 -6.32 4.32
C VAL A 75 -10.30 -5.43 3.14
N ARG A 76 -11.28 -4.56 3.35
CA ARG A 76 -11.74 -3.64 2.31
C ARG A 76 -10.69 -2.57 2.04
N GLY A 77 -10.02 -2.67 0.91
CA GLY A 77 -9.18 -1.69 0.25
C GLY A 77 -8.70 -0.50 1.07
N SER A 78 -8.95 0.70 0.58
CA SER A 78 -8.56 1.97 1.24
C SER A 78 -9.31 2.28 2.54
N ASP A 79 -10.39 1.55 2.82
CA ASP A 79 -11.21 1.74 4.03
C ASP A 79 -10.60 1.09 5.28
N THR A 80 -9.51 0.37 5.10
CA THR A 80 -8.82 -0.32 6.20
C THR A 80 -7.48 0.34 6.50
N PRO A 81 -7.13 0.49 7.78
CA PRO A 81 -5.82 0.97 8.19
C PRO A 81 -4.66 0.18 7.55
N ASN A 82 -3.57 0.86 7.21
CA ASN A 82 -2.38 0.24 6.62
C ASN A 82 -1.78 -0.84 7.54
N GLY A 83 -1.85 -0.62 8.87
CA GLY A 83 -1.40 -1.61 9.85
C GLY A 83 -2.17 -2.92 9.77
N ASP A 84 -3.50 -2.86 9.61
CA ASP A 84 -4.36 -4.04 9.50
C ASP A 84 -4.13 -4.76 8.17
N ARG A 85 -3.94 -4.01 7.08
CA ARG A 85 -3.61 -4.56 5.75
C ARG A 85 -2.25 -5.27 5.79
N ALA A 86 -1.24 -4.64 6.37
CA ALA A 86 0.07 -5.26 6.56
C ALA A 86 -0.03 -6.54 7.41
N SER A 87 -0.80 -6.51 8.50
CA SER A 87 -1.02 -7.65 9.38
C SER A 87 -1.70 -8.81 8.66
N ALA A 88 -2.67 -8.55 7.79
CA ALA A 88 -3.33 -9.56 6.97
C ALA A 88 -2.32 -10.26 6.03
N VAL A 89 -1.45 -9.50 5.37
CA VAL A 89 -0.39 -10.05 4.52
C VAL A 89 0.60 -10.88 5.32
N VAL A 90 1.08 -10.37 6.45
CA VAL A 90 2.03 -11.09 7.33
C VAL A 90 1.43 -12.41 7.82
N LYS A 91 0.14 -12.40 8.21
CA LYS A 91 -0.59 -13.60 8.63
C LYS A 91 -0.71 -14.61 7.50
N ALA A 92 -1.04 -14.19 6.29
CA ALA A 92 -1.14 -15.09 5.14
C ALA A 92 0.22 -15.74 4.79
N LEU A 93 1.31 -15.05 5.11
CA LEU A 93 2.66 -15.51 4.84
C LEU A 93 3.31 -16.29 6.01
N GLN A 94 2.59 -16.55 7.11
CA GLN A 94 3.17 -17.18 8.32
C GLN A 94 3.84 -18.53 8.06
N ASN A 95 3.32 -19.31 7.09
CA ASN A 95 3.85 -20.63 6.72
C ASN A 95 4.69 -20.61 5.45
N VAL A 96 4.99 -19.43 4.90
CA VAL A 96 5.83 -19.29 3.71
C VAL A 96 7.28 -19.17 4.14
N THR A 97 8.06 -20.21 3.86
CA THR A 97 9.49 -20.33 4.25
C THR A 97 10.44 -19.87 3.14
N ASN A 98 9.93 -19.67 1.93
CA ASN A 98 10.69 -19.17 0.81
C ASN A 98 11.10 -17.71 1.02
N ASP A 99 12.13 -17.28 0.31
CA ASP A 99 12.39 -15.87 0.09
C ASP A 99 11.16 -15.23 -0.58
N VAL A 100 10.70 -14.12 -0.02
CA VAL A 100 9.49 -13.46 -0.46
C VAL A 100 9.82 -12.11 -1.10
N VAL A 101 9.29 -11.90 -2.30
CA VAL A 101 9.16 -10.58 -2.93
C VAL A 101 7.72 -10.13 -2.77
N ILE A 102 7.50 -8.98 -2.13
CA ILE A 102 6.14 -8.39 -2.07
C ILE A 102 5.99 -7.31 -3.12
N VAL A 103 4.87 -7.34 -3.83
CA VAL A 103 4.53 -6.38 -4.88
C VAL A 103 3.28 -5.63 -4.47
N GLY A 104 3.34 -4.32 -4.51
CA GLY A 104 2.18 -3.46 -4.24
C GLY A 104 1.93 -2.48 -5.36
N ILE A 105 0.67 -2.36 -5.73
CA ILE A 105 0.19 -1.49 -6.79
C ILE A 105 -0.62 -0.37 -6.16
N SER A 106 -0.44 0.87 -6.63
CA SER A 106 -1.26 2.00 -6.20
C SER A 106 -1.18 2.23 -4.68
N ASN A 107 -2.32 2.30 -4.01
CA ASN A 107 -2.45 2.48 -2.57
C ASN A 107 -1.74 1.38 -1.74
N GLU A 108 -1.47 0.22 -2.31
CA GLU A 108 -0.78 -0.86 -1.60
C GLU A 108 0.64 -0.47 -1.17
N GLY A 109 1.27 0.45 -1.89
CA GLY A 109 2.56 1.01 -1.52
C GLY A 109 2.63 1.57 -0.10
N ASN A 110 1.50 2.07 0.44
CA ASN A 110 1.47 2.66 1.79
C ASN A 110 1.76 1.65 2.91
N TYR A 111 1.45 0.38 2.73
CA TYR A 111 1.69 -0.63 3.79
C TYR A 111 2.82 -1.62 3.49
N LEU A 112 3.38 -1.64 2.26
CA LEU A 112 4.51 -2.53 1.95
C LEU A 112 5.67 -2.41 2.94
N PRO A 113 6.11 -1.21 3.35
CA PRO A 113 7.20 -1.10 4.31
C PRO A 113 6.82 -1.61 5.70
N LEU A 114 5.53 -1.62 6.06
CA LEU A 114 5.07 -2.21 7.32
C LEU A 114 5.20 -3.74 7.30
N VAL A 115 4.89 -4.38 6.17
CA VAL A 115 5.13 -5.81 5.97
C VAL A 115 6.62 -6.13 6.08
N ALA A 116 7.47 -5.36 5.39
CA ALA A 116 8.92 -5.55 5.41
C ALA A 116 9.55 -5.29 6.78
N ALA A 117 8.94 -4.43 7.61
CA ALA A 117 9.35 -4.22 9.00
C ALA A 117 8.91 -5.36 9.93
N ALA A 118 7.82 -6.06 9.60
CA ALA A 118 7.24 -7.11 10.44
C ALA A 118 7.82 -8.51 10.17
N ARG A 119 8.41 -8.76 8.99
CA ARG A 119 9.03 -10.04 8.65
C ARG A 119 10.17 -9.87 7.64
N PRO A 120 11.08 -10.85 7.52
CA PRO A 120 12.08 -10.86 6.45
C PRO A 120 11.41 -10.88 5.07
N ILE A 121 11.78 -9.92 4.24
CA ILE A 121 11.37 -9.79 2.84
C ILE A 121 12.64 -9.64 2.00
N ARG A 122 12.75 -10.38 0.90
CA ARG A 122 13.89 -10.31 0.01
C ARG A 122 13.89 -9.01 -0.80
N ARG A 123 12.70 -8.63 -1.31
CA ARG A 123 12.53 -7.42 -2.14
C ARG A 123 11.12 -6.85 -1.97
N VAL A 124 11.03 -5.53 -2.01
CA VAL A 124 9.76 -4.79 -2.12
C VAL A 124 9.68 -4.18 -3.51
N VAL A 125 8.56 -4.38 -4.19
CA VAL A 125 8.31 -3.81 -5.52
C VAL A 125 7.12 -2.86 -5.46
N TYR A 126 7.36 -1.61 -5.78
CA TYR A 126 6.34 -0.57 -5.95
C TYR A 126 5.98 -0.47 -7.43
N VAL A 127 4.69 -0.54 -7.78
CA VAL A 127 4.20 -0.47 -9.17
C VAL A 127 3.11 0.59 -9.26
N ASN A 128 3.37 1.69 -9.94
CA ASN A 128 2.45 2.83 -9.97
C ASN A 128 1.91 3.15 -8.57
N ALA A 129 2.80 3.24 -7.58
CA ALA A 129 2.40 3.08 -6.18
C ALA A 129 2.66 4.32 -5.32
N CYS A 130 1.85 4.44 -4.27
CA CYS A 130 2.10 5.39 -3.19
C CYS A 130 3.43 5.05 -2.49
N ILE A 131 4.27 6.05 -2.28
CA ILE A 131 5.53 5.91 -1.54
C ILE A 131 5.37 6.66 -0.21
N PRO A 132 5.16 5.94 0.91
CA PRO A 132 4.89 6.58 2.19
C PRO A 132 6.15 7.20 2.79
N ARG A 133 5.95 8.22 3.62
CA ARG A 133 7.04 8.84 4.40
C ARG A 133 6.89 8.53 5.88
N PRO A 134 7.96 8.09 6.53
CA PRO A 134 7.98 7.90 7.98
C PRO A 134 7.50 9.13 8.75
N GLY A 135 6.60 8.91 9.69
CA GLY A 135 6.05 9.96 10.55
C GLY A 135 5.03 10.90 9.91
N LYS A 136 4.64 10.64 8.63
CA LYS A 136 3.66 11.45 7.92
C LYS A 136 2.49 10.62 7.40
N PRO A 137 1.27 11.18 7.38
CA PRO A 137 0.18 10.58 6.61
C PRO A 137 0.40 10.83 5.11
N PHE A 138 0.02 9.87 4.28
CA PHE A 138 0.23 10.02 2.83
C PHE A 138 -0.59 11.15 2.22
N ILE A 139 -1.74 11.49 2.83
CA ILE A 139 -2.56 12.63 2.40
C ILE A 139 -1.77 13.96 2.45
N GLU A 140 -0.91 14.16 3.46
CA GLU A 140 -0.04 15.34 3.53
C GLU A 140 0.92 15.39 2.34
N VAL A 141 1.47 14.24 1.94
CA VAL A 141 2.32 14.14 0.74
C VAL A 141 1.52 14.49 -0.53
N CYS A 142 0.29 13.98 -0.63
CA CYS A 142 -0.59 14.28 -1.76
C CYS A 142 -0.88 15.78 -1.90
N GLN A 143 -1.13 16.45 -0.78
CA GLN A 143 -1.44 17.90 -0.74
C GLN A 143 -0.24 18.76 -1.06
N THR A 144 0.94 18.41 -0.54
CA THR A 144 2.14 19.24 -0.67
C THR A 144 2.90 19.01 -1.97
N GLU A 145 2.78 17.83 -2.58
CA GLU A 145 3.60 17.45 -3.75
C GLU A 145 2.78 17.18 -5.01
N GLN A 146 1.49 17.44 -4.99
CA GLN A 146 0.61 17.23 -6.16
C GLN A 146 0.75 15.82 -6.76
N VAL A 147 0.58 14.80 -5.94
CA VAL A 147 0.75 13.39 -6.33
C VAL A 147 -0.22 12.96 -7.42
N ALA A 148 -1.50 13.37 -7.30
CA ALA A 148 -2.53 12.98 -8.23
C ALA A 148 -2.45 13.72 -9.56
N VAL A 149 -2.80 13.03 -10.65
CA VAL A 149 -3.03 13.65 -11.94
C VAL A 149 -4.28 14.51 -11.86
N PRO A 150 -4.24 15.79 -12.25
CA PRO A 150 -5.39 16.69 -12.20
C PRO A 150 -6.61 16.13 -12.96
N GLY A 151 -7.78 16.09 -12.31
CA GLY A 151 -9.02 15.55 -12.88
C GLY A 151 -9.13 14.03 -12.85
N SER A 152 -8.12 13.31 -12.37
CA SER A 152 -8.15 11.86 -12.20
C SER A 152 -9.18 11.42 -11.13
N TYR A 153 -9.42 10.11 -11.05
CA TYR A 153 -10.23 9.55 -9.98
C TYR A 153 -9.60 9.80 -8.61
N LEU A 154 -8.28 9.63 -8.50
CA LEU A 154 -7.54 9.92 -7.26
C LEU A 154 -7.66 11.40 -6.87
N ASP A 155 -7.50 12.34 -7.81
CA ASP A 155 -7.66 13.78 -7.54
C ASP A 155 -9.08 14.11 -7.04
N LYS A 156 -10.10 13.51 -7.65
CA LYS A 156 -11.49 13.67 -7.20
C LYS A 156 -11.74 13.09 -5.81
N LEU A 157 -11.17 11.91 -5.53
CA LEU A 157 -11.25 11.31 -4.19
C LEU A 157 -10.56 12.17 -3.13
N LEU A 158 -9.36 12.67 -3.42
CA LEU A 158 -8.62 13.53 -2.49
C LEU A 158 -9.41 14.81 -2.17
N LYS A 159 -10.01 15.43 -3.18
CA LYS A 159 -10.86 16.63 -3.00
C LYS A 159 -12.14 16.34 -2.22
N ALA A 160 -12.79 15.21 -2.50
CA ALA A 160 -14.01 14.82 -1.78
C ALA A 160 -13.72 14.44 -0.32
N SER A 161 -12.61 13.74 -0.07
CA SER A 161 -12.21 13.33 1.27
C SER A 161 -11.73 14.50 2.13
N GLN A 162 -11.20 15.57 1.53
CA GLN A 162 -10.72 16.75 2.24
C GLN A 162 -11.82 17.38 3.09
N SER A 163 -12.98 17.65 2.51
CA SER A 163 -14.12 18.26 3.22
C SER A 163 -14.59 17.42 4.42
N ILE A 164 -14.68 16.10 4.23
CA ILE A 164 -15.09 15.18 5.31
C ILE A 164 -14.01 15.13 6.39
N THR A 165 -12.75 15.18 6.02
CA THR A 165 -11.64 15.13 6.98
C THR A 165 -11.51 16.41 7.77
N ASP A 166 -11.68 17.57 7.13
CA ASP A 166 -11.63 18.86 7.81
C ASP A 166 -12.76 18.95 8.85
N ASP A 167 -13.97 18.48 8.50
CA ASP A 167 -15.09 18.38 9.41
C ASP A 167 -14.81 17.40 10.57
N PHE A 168 -14.19 16.24 10.27
CA PHE A 168 -13.87 15.24 11.29
C PHE A 168 -12.75 15.73 12.23
N LEU A 169 -11.69 16.35 11.70
CA LEU A 169 -10.64 16.94 12.52
C LEU A 169 -11.16 18.12 13.34
N GLY A 170 -12.05 18.92 12.77
CA GLY A 170 -12.76 19.96 13.50
C GLY A 170 -13.55 19.38 14.67
N LEU A 171 -14.27 18.29 14.44
CA LEU A 171 -15.08 17.62 15.46
C LEU A 171 -14.23 16.97 16.57
N ILE A 172 -13.10 16.32 16.21
CA ILE A 172 -12.20 15.70 17.20
C ILE A 172 -11.55 16.77 18.10
N ASN A 173 -11.25 17.92 17.55
CA ASN A 173 -10.64 19.03 18.28
C ASN A 173 -11.67 19.88 19.04
N ASP A 174 -12.97 19.71 18.79
CA ASP A 174 -14.02 20.40 19.52
C ASP A 174 -14.21 19.79 20.90
N GLN A 175 -13.93 20.56 21.94
CA GLN A 175 -14.11 20.13 23.33
C GLN A 175 -15.59 19.90 23.72
N ASN A 176 -16.52 20.41 22.92
CA ASN A 176 -17.96 20.26 23.09
C ASN A 176 -18.56 19.17 22.22
N ALA A 177 -17.75 18.44 21.45
CA ALA A 177 -18.21 17.34 20.62
C ALA A 177 -18.88 16.26 21.48
N THR A 178 -20.07 15.86 21.06
CA THR A 178 -20.87 14.82 21.73
C THR A 178 -20.78 13.50 20.95
N GLU A 179 -21.12 12.39 21.60
CA GLU A 179 -21.27 11.09 20.93
C GLU A 179 -22.22 11.15 19.72
N ALA A 180 -23.26 11.98 19.80
CA ALA A 180 -24.19 12.19 18.69
C ALA A 180 -23.51 12.85 17.47
N HIS A 181 -22.61 13.80 17.70
CA HIS A 181 -21.84 14.43 16.63
C HIS A 181 -20.89 13.42 15.97
N LEU A 182 -20.20 12.59 16.76
CA LEU A 182 -19.32 11.54 16.24
C LEU A 182 -20.09 10.50 15.44
N LYS A 183 -21.27 10.11 15.93
CA LYS A 183 -22.16 9.18 15.21
C LYS A 183 -22.66 9.78 13.90
N ALA A 184 -23.13 11.02 13.91
CA ALA A 184 -23.59 11.70 12.69
C ALA A 184 -22.48 11.82 11.63
N MET A 185 -21.23 12.03 12.06
CA MET A 185 -20.08 12.04 11.17
C MET A 185 -19.81 10.65 10.60
N GLN A 186 -19.87 9.60 11.45
CA GLN A 186 -19.72 8.23 10.99
C GLN A 186 -20.82 7.85 10.00
N ASP A 187 -22.07 8.20 10.28
CA ASP A 187 -23.19 7.97 9.38
C ASP A 187 -23.00 8.70 8.03
N ARG A 188 -22.41 9.90 8.02
CA ARG A 188 -22.02 10.63 6.78
C ARG A 188 -20.91 9.93 6.01
N ILE A 189 -19.90 9.42 6.69
CA ILE A 189 -18.81 8.65 6.09
C ILE A 189 -19.40 7.38 5.46
N ASP A 190 -20.26 6.68 6.17
CA ASP A 190 -20.88 5.43 5.70
C ASP A 190 -21.87 5.65 4.54
N ALA A 191 -22.61 6.77 4.55
CA ALA A 191 -23.56 7.12 3.49
C ALA A 191 -22.90 7.69 2.23
N SER A 192 -21.67 8.17 2.32
CA SER A 192 -20.94 8.72 1.21
C SER A 192 -20.34 7.58 0.38
N SER A 193 -20.99 7.22 -0.70
CA SER A 193 -20.47 6.23 -1.67
C SER A 193 -19.15 6.65 -2.33
N SER A 194 -18.79 7.91 -2.22
CA SER A 194 -17.50 8.48 -2.66
C SER A 194 -16.48 8.64 -1.53
N ALA A 195 -16.90 8.58 -0.29
CA ALA A 195 -16.04 8.46 0.88
C ALA A 195 -15.62 7.00 1.11
N HIS A 196 -15.28 6.30 0.03
CA HIS A 196 -14.41 5.16 0.18
C HIS A 196 -13.16 5.70 0.83
N THR A 197 -13.16 5.58 2.08
CA THR A 197 -12.34 6.21 3.04
C THR A 197 -10.91 5.90 2.65
N LEU A 198 -10.19 6.93 2.30
CA LEU A 198 -8.76 6.84 2.15
C LEU A 198 -8.10 6.71 3.54
N VAL A 199 -8.68 5.90 4.46
CA VAL A 199 -8.18 5.72 5.83
C VAL A 199 -6.68 5.49 5.82
N GLY A 200 -6.19 4.63 4.92
CA GLY A 200 -4.76 4.40 4.78
C GLY A 200 -3.96 5.63 4.33
N PHE A 201 -4.58 6.64 3.72
CA PHE A 201 -3.92 7.90 3.35
C PHE A 201 -3.80 8.86 4.53
N TYR A 202 -4.73 8.80 5.47
CA TYR A 202 -4.75 9.65 6.68
C TYR A 202 -3.96 9.05 7.83
N GLU A 203 -3.67 7.75 7.77
CA GLU A 203 -2.87 7.08 8.79
C GLU A 203 -1.42 7.54 8.71
N VAL A 204 -0.89 7.97 9.84
CA VAL A 204 0.53 8.32 9.94
C VAL A 204 1.37 7.07 9.78
N CYS A 205 2.33 7.08 8.87
CA CYS A 205 3.29 5.99 8.73
C CYS A 205 4.07 5.82 10.05
N PRO A 206 3.90 4.71 10.79
CA PRO A 206 4.44 4.58 12.16
C PRO A 206 5.94 4.30 12.20
N LEU A 207 6.56 4.09 11.06
CA LEU A 207 7.99 3.80 10.96
C LEU A 207 8.83 5.04 11.27
N LYS A 208 9.99 4.84 11.87
CA LYS A 208 11.01 5.91 12.03
C LYS A 208 11.84 6.11 10.76
N ALA A 209 11.99 5.07 9.99
CA ALA A 209 12.65 5.05 8.68
C ALA A 209 12.09 3.90 7.86
N LEU A 210 12.14 4.00 6.53
CA LEU A 210 11.78 2.87 5.65
C LEU A 210 12.77 1.73 5.87
N PRO A 211 12.32 0.45 5.85
CA PRO A 211 13.20 -0.70 5.98
C PRO A 211 14.27 -0.72 4.89
N LYS A 212 15.49 -1.05 5.27
CA LYS A 212 16.59 -1.27 4.32
C LYS A 212 16.46 -2.67 3.71
N VAL A 213 15.67 -2.76 2.66
CA VAL A 213 15.42 -3.98 1.89
C VAL A 213 15.67 -3.68 0.42
N ASP A 214 16.05 -4.68 -0.36
CA ASP A 214 16.14 -4.55 -1.80
C ASP A 214 14.80 -4.04 -2.36
N THR A 215 14.84 -2.97 -3.12
CA THR A 215 13.63 -2.24 -3.54
C THR A 215 13.68 -1.95 -5.03
N VAL A 216 12.57 -2.18 -5.70
CA VAL A 216 12.33 -1.80 -7.10
C VAL A 216 11.10 -0.91 -7.14
N CYS A 217 11.19 0.16 -7.93
CA CYS A 217 10.05 1.00 -8.29
C CYS A 217 9.82 0.89 -9.79
N VAL A 218 8.60 0.58 -10.20
CA VAL A 218 8.19 0.48 -11.61
C VAL A 218 7.08 1.49 -11.84
N SER A 219 7.34 2.44 -12.74
CA SER A 219 6.43 3.54 -13.06
C SER A 219 5.93 3.40 -14.50
N GLY A 220 4.63 3.45 -14.70
CA GLY A 220 4.04 3.54 -16.03
C GLY A 220 4.08 4.99 -16.54
N SER A 221 4.64 5.21 -17.75
CA SER A 221 4.77 6.58 -18.26
C SER A 221 3.44 7.26 -18.62
N ALA A 222 2.35 6.50 -18.71
CA ALA A 222 1.01 6.98 -18.97
C ALA A 222 0.05 6.76 -17.78
N ASP A 223 0.59 6.74 -16.56
CA ASP A 223 -0.23 6.66 -15.35
C ASP A 223 -1.15 7.88 -15.27
N ASP A 224 -2.45 7.63 -15.25
CA ASP A 224 -3.53 8.61 -15.24
C ASP A 224 -4.09 8.90 -13.84
N GLN A 225 -3.51 8.29 -12.79
CA GLN A 225 -3.91 8.49 -11.39
C GLN A 225 -2.79 9.15 -10.57
N ILE A 226 -1.62 8.53 -10.54
CA ILE A 226 -0.42 9.04 -9.88
C ILE A 226 0.49 9.65 -10.95
N ARG A 227 0.96 10.86 -10.73
CA ARG A 227 1.85 11.53 -11.67
C ARG A 227 3.17 10.77 -11.79
N PRO A 228 3.53 10.29 -13.00
CA PRO A 228 4.77 9.52 -13.17
C PRO A 228 6.02 10.26 -12.69
N GLU A 229 6.07 11.57 -12.91
CA GLU A 229 7.21 12.42 -12.50
C GLU A 229 7.34 12.47 -10.98
N TRP A 230 6.19 12.52 -10.27
CA TRP A 230 6.19 12.46 -8.82
C TRP A 230 6.71 11.12 -8.31
N GLU A 231 6.17 10.01 -8.83
CA GLU A 231 6.55 8.66 -8.39
C GLU A 231 8.05 8.41 -8.64
N GLN A 232 8.54 8.77 -9.82
CA GLN A 232 9.96 8.63 -10.17
C GLN A 232 10.86 9.49 -9.26
N SER A 233 10.44 10.72 -8.96
CA SER A 233 11.15 11.59 -8.03
C SER A 233 11.16 11.04 -6.61
N ALA A 234 10.02 10.54 -6.14
CA ALA A 234 9.88 9.93 -4.82
C ALA A 234 10.70 8.63 -4.71
N ALA A 235 10.75 7.81 -5.76
CA ALA A 235 11.60 6.61 -5.79
C ALA A 235 13.08 6.95 -5.57
N ARG A 236 13.60 7.96 -6.25
CA ARG A 236 14.99 8.40 -6.08
C ARG A 236 15.24 9.00 -4.69
N ARG A 237 14.35 9.87 -4.23
CA ARG A 237 14.49 10.63 -2.99
C ARG A 237 14.25 9.79 -1.74
N ASP A 238 13.14 9.04 -1.72
CA ASP A 238 12.62 8.40 -0.51
C ASP A 238 13.01 6.92 -0.42
N LEU A 239 13.14 6.23 -1.58
CA LEU A 239 13.58 4.83 -1.64
C LEU A 239 15.05 4.68 -2.00
N GLY A 240 15.69 5.69 -2.57
CA GLY A 240 17.09 5.65 -3.01
C GLY A 240 17.32 4.74 -4.23
N VAL A 241 16.31 4.53 -5.07
CA VAL A 241 16.39 3.64 -6.24
C VAL A 241 16.07 4.39 -7.54
N GLU A 242 16.69 3.97 -8.63
CA GLU A 242 16.32 4.45 -9.96
C GLU A 242 15.08 3.68 -10.43
N PRO A 243 13.97 4.37 -10.76
CA PRO A 243 12.76 3.71 -11.20
C PRO A 243 12.91 3.10 -12.59
N VAL A 244 12.27 1.94 -12.80
CA VAL A 244 12.07 1.37 -14.13
C VAL A 244 10.81 1.98 -14.72
N VAL A 245 10.92 2.57 -15.91
CA VAL A 245 9.78 3.22 -16.58
C VAL A 245 9.28 2.32 -17.70
N ILE A 246 8.01 1.91 -17.63
CA ILE A 246 7.35 1.14 -18.70
C ILE A 246 6.58 2.12 -19.60
N SER A 247 7.04 2.21 -20.84
CA SER A 247 6.49 3.20 -21.80
C SER A 247 5.06 2.87 -22.19
N GLY A 248 4.17 3.85 -22.07
CA GLY A 248 2.76 3.75 -22.43
C GLY A 248 1.90 2.96 -21.45
N ALA A 249 2.47 2.43 -20.39
CA ALA A 249 1.69 1.78 -19.33
C ALA A 249 0.97 2.82 -18.48
N GLY A 250 -0.33 2.62 -18.25
CA GLY A 250 -1.17 3.44 -17.38
C GLY A 250 -1.33 2.80 -16.00
N HIS A 251 -2.13 3.43 -15.13
CA HIS A 251 -2.25 3.04 -13.72
C HIS A 251 -2.62 1.58 -13.50
N GLY A 252 -3.73 1.15 -14.07
CA GLY A 252 -4.24 -0.21 -13.86
C GLY A 252 -3.81 -1.19 -14.93
N ASN A 253 -3.48 -0.74 -16.14
CA ASN A 253 -3.20 -1.64 -17.25
C ASN A 253 -1.76 -2.18 -17.27
N ILE A 254 -0.88 -1.67 -16.42
CA ILE A 254 0.51 -2.10 -16.32
C ILE A 254 0.65 -3.60 -15.99
N ILE A 255 -0.34 -4.21 -15.33
CA ILE A 255 -0.35 -5.65 -15.02
C ILE A 255 -1.00 -6.51 -16.11
N TYR A 256 -1.60 -5.91 -17.16
CA TYR A 256 -2.25 -6.67 -18.22
C TYR A 256 -1.27 -7.19 -19.28
N ALA A 257 -1.75 -8.11 -20.09
CA ALA A 257 -0.98 -8.87 -21.07
C ALA A 257 0.04 -8.03 -21.87
N LYS A 258 -0.32 -6.81 -22.25
CA LYS A 258 0.57 -5.94 -23.05
C LYS A 258 1.87 -5.58 -22.34
N TYR A 259 1.84 -5.42 -21.01
CA TYR A 259 2.98 -4.91 -20.23
C TYR A 259 3.50 -5.93 -19.21
N ALA A 260 2.78 -7.05 -19.01
CA ALA A 260 3.10 -8.03 -17.97
C ALA A 260 4.50 -8.62 -18.10
N ALA A 261 4.96 -8.85 -19.33
CA ALA A 261 6.31 -9.37 -19.56
C ALA A 261 7.39 -8.37 -19.12
N GLU A 262 7.26 -7.10 -19.51
CA GLU A 262 8.20 -6.04 -19.15
C GLU A 262 8.18 -5.75 -17.64
N LEU A 263 6.99 -5.76 -17.04
CA LEU A 263 6.83 -5.66 -15.59
C LEU A 263 7.51 -6.82 -14.85
N ALA A 264 7.33 -8.06 -15.35
CA ALA A 264 7.98 -9.23 -14.75
C ALA A 264 9.51 -9.12 -14.83
N ASP A 265 10.05 -8.69 -15.98
CA ASP A 265 11.50 -8.46 -16.14
C ASP A 265 12.02 -7.42 -15.14
N ALA A 266 11.29 -6.32 -14.94
CA ALA A 266 11.64 -5.32 -13.95
C ALA A 266 11.61 -5.88 -12.52
N CYS A 267 10.62 -6.69 -12.18
CA CYS A 267 10.46 -7.30 -10.86
C CYS A 267 11.60 -8.28 -10.51
N VAL A 268 12.09 -9.08 -11.49
CA VAL A 268 13.07 -10.13 -11.25
C VAL A 268 14.53 -9.70 -11.48
N LYS A 269 14.73 -8.52 -12.05
CA LYS A 269 16.09 -8.03 -12.37
C LYS A 269 17.00 -8.06 -11.15
N GLY A 270 18.06 -8.86 -11.21
CA GLY A 270 19.06 -8.96 -10.15
C GLY A 270 18.66 -9.85 -8.95
N LEU A 271 17.60 -10.66 -9.05
CA LEU A 271 17.25 -11.70 -8.06
C LEU A 271 18.11 -12.94 -8.18
#